data_94d10a188acbd2e1c407d10787abea68
#
_entry.id   94d10a188acbd2e1c407d10787abea68
#
_cell.length_a   1.000
_cell.length_b   1.000
_cell.length_c   1.000
_cell.angle_alpha   90.00
_cell.angle_beta   90.00
_cell.angle_gamma   90.00
#
_symmetry.space_group_name_H-M   'P 1'
#
loop_
_entity.id
_entity.type
_entity.pdbx_description
1 polymer ?
#
loop_
_entity_poly.entity_id
_entity_poly.type
_entity_poly.pdbx_seq_one_letter_code
_entity_poly.pdbx_strand_id
1 'polypeptide(L)'
;MMNRVCLAVAASLLAMASVGALDGQPAMHDPSTVIEAGGKFYVYATGNGLPAFHSKDGWTWERSGSVMQAVAGGKPGPEVIARGGNNSWAPDIIRAGDKYFLYYAAPGTQPKAAIGLLVGRTLDPGSPDYTWEDAGPVVWSDGVEDSNAIDPGVFRDPTNGTLWLTYGSYFGYIRLVELNPKTGRRLYPDRRPVNVAINSEASIVIFRDGWYYLLVTHGSCCAGANSSYNIRMGRAKKVTGPFLDRVGVDMLQGGGTLFLGSGDRFIGPGHFGLLDLGDGVQKFSCHYEADLDRGGISVLDIRPLLWRDGWPEAGENVKPGTYEIESARTGTALELAVQGVPVGGPRGRGGRGGGPPAPDAPPPAPIPAQEASQVSATWPTGVVDARMSPYLLQAHQKWTVTPVAGAGGYPGAPFVRITIAGTDRALAATADREVAVVPAFTGAPEQLWRFDQLADGTYRVMPKAVPNSSEPLALSAVGSSMPTLAKFDPASDRQRWQLRRP
;
A
#
# COMPACT_ATOMS: atom_id res chain seq x y z
N MET A 1 58.61 16.50 27.10
CA MET A 1 57.37 15.75 27.41
C MET A 1 56.19 16.50 26.79
N MET A 2 55.77 16.08 25.63
CA MET A 2 54.64 16.68 24.91
C MET A 2 53.47 15.74 24.99
N ASN A 3 52.38 16.14 25.70
CA ASN A 3 51.15 15.43 25.75
C ASN A 3 50.38 15.62 24.45
N ARG A 4 50.15 14.55 23.70
CA ARG A 4 49.23 14.51 22.59
C ARG A 4 47.85 14.14 23.11
N VAL A 5 46.90 15.06 23.08
CA VAL A 5 45.49 14.83 23.29
C VAL A 5 44.87 14.32 21.95
N CYS A 6 44.45 13.06 21.92
CA CYS A 6 43.68 12.54 20.80
C CYS A 6 42.20 12.93 20.99
N LEU A 7 41.71 13.83 20.16
CA LEU A 7 40.27 14.04 19.99
C LEU A 7 39.70 12.89 19.14
N ALA A 8 38.87 12.06 19.77
CA ALA A 8 38.02 11.10 19.05
C ALA A 8 36.79 11.84 18.51
N VAL A 9 36.73 12.03 17.20
CA VAL A 9 35.53 12.49 16.51
C VAL A 9 34.63 11.28 16.30
N ALA A 10 33.55 11.19 17.07
CA ALA A 10 32.48 10.21 16.85
C ALA A 10 31.68 10.66 15.60
N ALA A 11 31.94 10.01 14.48
CA ALA A 11 31.11 10.16 13.28
C ALA A 11 29.82 9.39 13.52
N SER A 12 28.73 10.11 13.80
CA SER A 12 27.37 9.54 13.79
C SER A 12 27.00 9.28 12.33
N LEU A 13 27.09 8.04 11.90
CA LEU A 13 26.47 7.55 10.66
C LEU A 13 24.95 7.64 10.84
N LEU A 14 24.34 8.70 10.36
CA LEU A 14 22.94 8.72 10.05
C LEU A 14 22.73 7.72 8.89
N ALA A 15 22.24 6.53 9.21
CA ALA A 15 21.65 5.66 8.21
C ALA A 15 20.42 6.40 7.65
N MET A 16 20.55 6.95 6.45
CA MET A 16 19.39 7.39 5.67
C MET A 16 18.60 6.12 5.35
N ALA A 17 17.53 5.87 6.12
CA ALA A 17 16.55 4.87 5.77
C ALA A 17 15.99 5.25 4.40
N SER A 18 16.14 4.36 3.43
CA SER A 18 15.52 4.52 2.12
C SER A 18 14.00 4.61 2.31
N VAL A 19 13.43 5.75 1.96
CA VAL A 19 11.99 5.99 2.05
C VAL A 19 11.32 5.11 1.01
N GLY A 20 10.62 4.06 1.44
CA GLY A 20 9.75 3.29 0.57
C GLY A 20 9.81 1.76 0.64
N ALA A 21 10.80 1.17 1.30
CA ALA A 21 10.87 -0.30 1.42
C ALA A 21 10.22 -0.78 2.72
N LEU A 22 9.49 -1.89 2.63
CA LEU A 22 8.96 -2.61 3.80
C LEU A 22 10.11 -3.05 4.71
N ASP A 23 9.85 -3.17 6.02
CA ASP A 23 10.87 -3.62 6.97
C ASP A 23 11.31 -5.05 6.65
N GLY A 24 12.64 -5.25 6.58
CA GLY A 24 13.25 -6.49 6.12
C GLY A 24 13.39 -6.59 4.60
N GLN A 25 12.89 -5.65 3.80
CA GLN A 25 12.93 -5.64 2.33
C GLN A 25 12.82 -7.05 1.73
N PRO A 26 11.65 -7.72 1.84
CA PRO A 26 11.55 -9.10 1.38
C PRO A 26 11.83 -9.19 -0.11
N ALA A 27 12.98 -9.78 -0.46
CA ALA A 27 13.31 -10.06 -1.86
C ALA A 27 12.20 -10.94 -2.45
N MET A 28 11.50 -10.40 -3.43
CA MET A 28 10.27 -10.99 -3.93
C MET A 28 10.00 -10.56 -5.38
N HIS A 29 9.93 -11.54 -6.26
CA HIS A 29 9.50 -11.35 -7.65
C HIS A 29 8.14 -12.00 -7.82
N ASP A 30 7.23 -11.37 -8.57
CA ASP A 30 5.85 -11.81 -8.79
C ASP A 30 5.11 -12.18 -7.49
N PRO A 31 4.88 -11.21 -6.59
CA PRO A 31 4.10 -11.47 -5.39
C PRO A 31 2.66 -11.84 -5.74
N SER A 32 2.12 -12.86 -5.10
CA SER A 32 0.68 -13.14 -5.13
C SER A 32 -0.11 -11.97 -4.53
N THR A 33 -1.41 -11.97 -4.71
CA THR A 33 -2.31 -11.18 -3.87
C THR A 33 -1.98 -11.44 -2.40
N VAL A 34 -1.81 -10.35 -1.61
CA VAL A 34 -1.64 -10.43 -0.15
C VAL A 34 -2.97 -10.83 0.46
N ILE A 35 -2.97 -11.90 1.26
CA ILE A 35 -4.18 -12.43 1.89
C ILE A 35 -4.07 -12.43 3.41
N GLU A 36 -5.15 -12.02 4.09
CA GLU A 36 -5.23 -12.08 5.55
C GLU A 36 -5.88 -13.39 6.01
N ALA A 37 -5.26 -14.04 6.98
CA ALA A 37 -5.80 -15.23 7.62
C ALA A 37 -5.32 -15.33 9.08
N GLY A 38 -6.26 -15.55 10.02
CA GLY A 38 -5.92 -15.71 11.43
C GLY A 38 -5.18 -14.51 12.05
N GLY A 39 -5.46 -13.29 11.58
CA GLY A 39 -4.82 -12.05 12.04
C GLY A 39 -3.38 -11.86 11.57
N LYS A 40 -2.96 -12.60 10.54
CA LYS A 40 -1.67 -12.45 9.86
C LYS A 40 -1.88 -12.24 8.37
N PHE A 41 -0.94 -11.59 7.72
CA PHE A 41 -0.85 -11.44 6.27
C PHE A 41 0.10 -12.46 5.68
N TYR A 42 -0.24 -13.00 4.50
CA TYR A 42 0.55 -13.99 3.77
C TYR A 42 0.72 -13.56 2.33
N VAL A 43 1.89 -13.85 1.75
CA VAL A 43 2.20 -13.62 0.34
C VAL A 43 3.16 -14.70 -0.16
N TYR A 44 3.03 -15.08 -1.40
CA TYR A 44 3.83 -16.09 -2.07
C TYR A 44 4.50 -15.46 -3.30
N ALA A 45 5.61 -16.04 -3.75
CA ALA A 45 6.38 -15.42 -4.83
C ALA A 45 6.96 -16.44 -5.82
N THR A 46 7.40 -15.94 -6.96
CA THR A 46 8.25 -16.68 -7.91
C THR A 46 9.52 -17.15 -7.24
N GLY A 47 9.88 -18.41 -7.50
CA GLY A 47 11.13 -18.98 -7.05
C GLY A 47 11.03 -20.45 -6.72
N ASN A 48 12.15 -21.04 -6.33
CA ASN A 48 12.26 -22.47 -6.05
C ASN A 48 11.24 -22.90 -4.97
N GLY A 49 10.21 -23.59 -5.41
CA GLY A 49 9.17 -24.16 -4.56
C GLY A 49 8.14 -23.16 -4.04
N LEU A 50 7.98 -21.98 -4.65
CA LEU A 50 7.09 -20.90 -4.23
C LEU A 50 7.45 -20.40 -2.81
N PRO A 51 8.43 -19.51 -2.68
CA PRO A 51 8.76 -18.87 -1.42
C PRO A 51 7.52 -18.27 -0.76
N ALA A 52 7.35 -18.54 0.53
CA ALA A 52 6.23 -18.08 1.34
C ALA A 52 6.72 -17.08 2.37
N PHE A 53 5.95 -16.03 2.58
CA PHE A 53 6.22 -14.99 3.58
C PHE A 53 4.97 -14.72 4.38
N HIS A 54 5.15 -14.30 5.63
CA HIS A 54 4.06 -13.85 6.48
C HIS A 54 4.43 -12.59 7.25
N SER A 55 3.40 -11.88 7.70
CA SER A 55 3.54 -10.68 8.52
C SER A 55 2.40 -10.60 9.54
N LYS A 56 2.68 -10.09 10.75
CA LYS A 56 1.67 -9.80 11.77
C LYS A 56 1.00 -8.44 11.56
N ASP A 57 1.66 -7.55 10.85
CA ASP A 57 1.26 -6.15 10.71
C ASP A 57 1.25 -5.63 9.26
N GLY A 58 1.69 -6.46 8.29
CA GLY A 58 1.79 -6.09 6.88
C GLY A 58 2.94 -5.12 6.57
N TRP A 59 3.77 -4.78 7.58
CA TRP A 59 4.96 -3.95 7.44
C TRP A 59 6.24 -4.75 7.58
N THR A 60 6.35 -5.55 8.65
CA THR A 60 7.51 -6.41 8.92
C THR A 60 7.23 -7.82 8.39
N TRP A 61 8.01 -8.28 7.42
CA TRP A 61 7.80 -9.55 6.74
C TRP A 61 8.88 -10.57 7.10
N GLU A 62 8.44 -11.81 7.33
CA GLU A 62 9.30 -12.96 7.65
C GLU A 62 9.11 -14.06 6.62
N ARG A 63 10.22 -14.68 6.19
CA ARG A 63 10.18 -15.83 5.28
C ARG A 63 9.77 -17.09 6.04
N SER A 64 8.80 -17.84 5.48
CA SER A 64 8.22 -19.06 6.08
C SER A 64 8.62 -20.35 5.35
N GLY A 65 9.69 -20.33 4.58
CA GLY A 65 10.10 -21.47 3.75
C GLY A 65 9.52 -21.42 2.34
N SER A 66 9.05 -22.55 1.83
CA SER A 66 8.36 -22.63 0.53
C SER A 66 7.14 -23.54 0.59
N VAL A 67 6.13 -23.23 -0.23
CA VAL A 67 4.86 -23.98 -0.28
C VAL A 67 5.08 -25.42 -0.71
N MET A 68 5.97 -25.67 -1.70
CA MET A 68 6.21 -27.01 -2.22
C MET A 68 6.78 -27.98 -1.17
N GLN A 69 7.42 -27.48 -0.11
CA GLN A 69 7.86 -28.33 1.01
C GLN A 69 6.69 -29.02 1.74
N ALA A 70 5.51 -28.42 1.69
CA ALA A 70 4.27 -28.96 2.27
C ALA A 70 3.41 -29.73 1.25
N VAL A 71 3.89 -29.89 0.01
CA VAL A 71 3.28 -30.72 -1.03
C VAL A 71 3.95 -32.10 -1.03
N ALA A 72 3.18 -33.15 -1.23
CA ALA A 72 3.72 -34.52 -1.37
C ALA A 72 4.73 -34.60 -2.52
N GLY A 73 5.96 -35.03 -2.21
CA GLY A 73 7.06 -35.09 -3.17
C GLY A 73 7.85 -33.80 -3.37
N GLY A 74 7.49 -32.70 -2.69
CA GLY A 74 8.27 -31.45 -2.65
C GLY A 74 8.36 -30.66 -3.95
N LYS A 75 7.47 -30.92 -4.92
CA LYS A 75 7.49 -30.35 -6.28
C LYS A 75 6.10 -30.40 -6.90
N PRO A 76 5.87 -29.71 -8.05
CA PRO A 76 4.64 -29.86 -8.81
C PRO A 76 4.28 -31.31 -9.11
N GLY A 77 3.00 -31.64 -9.13
CA GLY A 77 2.52 -32.98 -9.39
C GLY A 77 2.85 -33.45 -10.82
N PRO A 78 2.84 -34.77 -11.05
CA PRO A 78 3.29 -35.37 -12.33
C PRO A 78 2.49 -34.90 -13.53
N GLU A 79 1.19 -34.65 -13.39
CA GLU A 79 0.36 -34.12 -14.48
C GLU A 79 0.71 -32.66 -14.83
N VAL A 80 1.02 -31.83 -13.83
CA VAL A 80 1.47 -30.44 -14.06
C VAL A 80 2.82 -30.45 -14.77
N ILE A 81 3.77 -31.27 -14.29
CA ILE A 81 5.11 -31.42 -14.92
C ILE A 81 5.00 -31.89 -16.38
N ALA A 82 4.13 -32.84 -16.66
CA ALA A 82 3.96 -33.36 -18.01
C ALA A 82 3.43 -32.33 -19.01
N ARG A 83 2.55 -31.42 -18.53
CA ARG A 83 1.94 -30.33 -19.32
C ARG A 83 2.83 -29.10 -19.45
N GLY A 84 3.58 -28.77 -18.42
CA GLY A 84 4.46 -27.63 -18.34
C GLY A 84 5.89 -28.01 -18.05
N GLY A 85 6.34 -27.76 -16.83
CA GLY A 85 7.69 -28.01 -16.33
C GLY A 85 7.74 -28.21 -14.83
N ASN A 86 8.95 -28.22 -14.28
CA ASN A 86 9.20 -28.46 -12.86
C ASN A 86 9.48 -27.18 -12.06
N ASN A 87 9.40 -26.00 -12.67
CA ASN A 87 9.55 -24.72 -12.01
C ASN A 87 8.22 -24.27 -11.36
N SER A 88 8.30 -23.28 -10.49
CA SER A 88 7.13 -22.72 -9.82
C SER A 88 7.24 -21.20 -9.81
N TRP A 89 6.42 -20.53 -10.63
CA TRP A 89 6.45 -19.07 -10.80
C TRP A 89 5.08 -18.45 -10.54
N ALA A 90 5.11 -17.14 -10.31
CA ALA A 90 3.97 -16.22 -10.34
C ALA A 90 2.71 -16.80 -9.69
N PRO A 91 2.72 -17.09 -8.38
CA PRO A 91 1.54 -17.61 -7.70
C PRO A 91 0.46 -16.54 -7.53
N ASP A 92 -0.81 -16.98 -7.50
CA ASP A 92 -1.89 -16.18 -6.93
C ASP A 92 -2.81 -17.03 -6.07
N ILE A 93 -3.46 -16.42 -5.08
CA ILE A 93 -4.20 -17.12 -4.04
C ILE A 93 -5.56 -16.50 -3.75
N ILE A 94 -6.55 -17.36 -3.47
CA ILE A 94 -7.86 -16.91 -3.02
C ILE A 94 -8.44 -17.84 -1.94
N ARG A 95 -9.23 -17.26 -1.03
CA ARG A 95 -10.01 -18.05 -0.08
C ARG A 95 -11.28 -18.61 -0.73
N ALA A 96 -11.53 -19.89 -0.56
CA ALA A 96 -12.70 -20.62 -1.08
C ALA A 96 -13.41 -21.40 0.04
N GLY A 97 -14.24 -20.69 0.81
CA GLY A 97 -14.92 -21.23 2.00
C GLY A 97 -13.92 -21.49 3.14
N ASP A 98 -13.75 -22.75 3.50
CA ASP A 98 -12.82 -23.26 4.52
C ASP A 98 -11.43 -23.62 3.96
N LYS A 99 -11.20 -23.37 2.68
CA LYS A 99 -9.97 -23.71 1.96
C LYS A 99 -9.35 -22.49 1.30
N TYR A 100 -8.11 -22.69 0.81
CA TYR A 100 -7.38 -21.75 -0.03
C TYR A 100 -7.02 -22.46 -1.33
N PHE A 101 -7.23 -21.77 -2.45
CA PHE A 101 -6.76 -22.18 -3.76
C PHE A 101 -5.56 -21.32 -4.12
N LEU A 102 -4.41 -21.96 -4.30
CA LEU A 102 -3.18 -21.32 -4.74
C LEU A 102 -2.84 -21.83 -6.14
N TYR A 103 -2.90 -20.94 -7.11
CA TYR A 103 -2.54 -21.18 -8.50
C TYR A 103 -1.09 -20.79 -8.71
N TYR A 104 -0.38 -21.52 -9.54
CA TYR A 104 1.02 -21.22 -9.86
C TYR A 104 1.36 -21.63 -11.28
N ALA A 105 2.27 -20.93 -11.92
CA ALA A 105 2.79 -21.30 -13.21
C ALA A 105 3.90 -22.34 -13.09
N ALA A 106 3.86 -23.36 -13.92
CA ALA A 106 4.89 -24.40 -14.08
C ALA A 106 5.42 -24.35 -15.52
N PRO A 107 6.35 -23.40 -15.85
CA PRO A 107 6.86 -23.27 -17.19
C PRO A 107 7.84 -24.41 -17.55
N GLY A 108 7.72 -24.88 -18.78
CA GLY A 108 8.72 -25.69 -19.47
C GLY A 108 9.55 -24.82 -20.42
N THR A 109 9.81 -25.32 -21.62
CA THR A 109 10.39 -24.49 -22.70
C THR A 109 9.27 -23.65 -23.27
N GLN A 110 9.28 -22.36 -22.94
CA GLN A 110 8.22 -21.44 -23.33
C GLN A 110 8.02 -21.38 -24.85
N PRO A 111 6.78 -21.27 -25.32
CA PRO A 111 5.54 -21.01 -24.57
C PRO A 111 4.85 -22.27 -23.99
N LYS A 112 5.51 -23.44 -23.92
CA LYS A 112 4.96 -24.59 -23.20
C LYS A 112 4.99 -24.35 -21.70
N ALA A 113 3.79 -24.31 -21.08
CA ALA A 113 3.62 -24.06 -19.66
C ALA A 113 2.29 -24.64 -19.15
N ALA A 114 2.16 -24.79 -17.83
CA ALA A 114 0.89 -25.15 -17.19
C ALA A 114 0.66 -24.30 -15.96
N ILE A 115 -0.60 -24.02 -15.64
CA ILE A 115 -1.00 -23.50 -14.33
C ILE A 115 -1.51 -24.67 -13.50
N GLY A 116 -0.80 -24.96 -12.40
CA GLY A 116 -1.18 -25.92 -11.39
C GLY A 116 -2.02 -25.30 -10.30
N LEU A 117 -2.76 -26.13 -9.59
CA LEU A 117 -3.58 -25.74 -8.42
C LEU A 117 -3.13 -26.53 -7.19
N LEU A 118 -2.83 -25.82 -6.13
CA LEU A 118 -2.67 -26.36 -4.78
C LEU A 118 -3.87 -25.99 -3.92
N VAL A 119 -4.32 -26.92 -3.08
CA VAL A 119 -5.43 -26.74 -2.16
C VAL A 119 -4.93 -26.90 -0.73
N GLY A 120 -5.08 -25.87 0.10
CA GLY A 120 -4.69 -25.87 1.50
C GLY A 120 -5.83 -25.49 2.43
N ARG A 121 -5.76 -25.87 3.71
CA ARG A 121 -6.77 -25.50 4.73
C ARG A 121 -6.30 -24.38 5.63
N THR A 122 -5.01 -24.19 5.77
CA THR A 122 -4.40 -23.11 6.56
C THR A 122 -3.20 -22.51 5.83
N LEU A 123 -2.92 -21.26 6.10
CA LEU A 123 -1.74 -20.56 5.59
C LEU A 123 -0.61 -20.48 6.63
N ASP A 124 -0.88 -20.89 7.87
CA ASP A 124 0.11 -20.85 8.96
C ASP A 124 1.05 -22.06 8.93
N PRO A 125 2.33 -21.89 8.58
CA PRO A 125 3.30 -22.99 8.54
C PRO A 125 3.55 -23.63 9.91
N GLY A 126 3.20 -22.95 11.00
CA GLY A 126 3.29 -23.47 12.36
C GLY A 126 2.11 -24.39 12.75
N SER A 127 1.07 -24.48 11.91
CA SER A 127 -0.08 -25.35 12.15
C SER A 127 0.24 -26.81 11.77
N PRO A 128 -0.19 -27.81 12.56
CA PRO A 128 -0.07 -29.22 12.18
C PRO A 128 -0.86 -29.58 10.93
N ASP A 129 -1.88 -28.77 10.58
CA ASP A 129 -2.71 -28.94 9.39
C ASP A 129 -2.12 -28.21 8.15
N TYR A 130 -0.90 -27.67 8.23
CA TYR A 130 -0.25 -27.00 7.10
C TYR A 130 0.23 -28.04 6.08
N THR A 131 -0.67 -28.34 5.16
CA THR A 131 -0.42 -29.23 4.02
C THR A 131 -1.08 -28.65 2.77
N TRP A 132 -0.46 -28.91 1.62
CA TRP A 132 -0.97 -28.52 0.33
C TRP A 132 -1.17 -29.75 -0.55
N GLU A 133 -2.39 -29.94 -1.03
CA GLU A 133 -2.76 -31.00 -1.97
C GLU A 133 -2.58 -30.48 -3.40
N ASP A 134 -1.83 -31.20 -4.23
CA ASP A 134 -1.76 -30.92 -5.65
C ASP A 134 -3.04 -31.41 -6.34
N ALA A 135 -3.84 -30.49 -6.83
CA ALA A 135 -5.09 -30.76 -7.53
C ALA A 135 -4.90 -30.88 -9.07
N GLY A 136 -3.66 -30.84 -9.53
CA GLY A 136 -3.30 -30.99 -10.95
C GLY A 136 -3.44 -29.70 -11.78
N PRO A 137 -3.24 -29.80 -13.11
CA PRO A 137 -3.27 -28.66 -14.00
C PRO A 137 -4.69 -28.13 -14.21
N VAL A 138 -4.82 -26.81 -14.30
CA VAL A 138 -6.08 -26.07 -14.56
C VAL A 138 -6.17 -25.67 -16.03
N VAL A 139 -5.09 -25.07 -16.53
CA VAL A 139 -4.90 -24.69 -17.94
C VAL A 139 -3.44 -24.94 -18.33
N TRP A 140 -3.19 -25.10 -19.63
CA TRP A 140 -1.84 -25.26 -20.17
C TRP A 140 -1.76 -24.74 -21.59
N SER A 141 -0.53 -24.51 -22.07
CA SER A 141 -0.16 -24.22 -23.44
C SER A 141 0.85 -25.27 -23.90
N ASP A 142 0.76 -25.68 -25.16
CA ASP A 142 1.63 -26.74 -25.75
C ASP A 142 2.67 -26.17 -26.71
N GLY A 143 2.68 -24.89 -26.97
CA GLY A 143 3.56 -24.19 -27.90
C GLY A 143 3.01 -24.12 -29.33
N VAL A 144 1.84 -24.70 -29.60
CA VAL A 144 1.12 -24.60 -30.88
C VAL A 144 0.07 -23.47 -30.83
N GLU A 145 -0.57 -23.27 -29.69
CA GLU A 145 -1.52 -22.20 -29.46
C GLU A 145 -0.84 -20.85 -29.27
N ASP A 146 -1.58 -19.79 -29.59
CA ASP A 146 -1.24 -18.38 -29.33
C ASP A 146 -1.40 -18.03 -27.84
N SER A 147 -0.73 -18.75 -26.96
CA SER A 147 -0.87 -18.68 -25.50
C SER A 147 0.41 -19.12 -24.81
N ASN A 148 0.70 -18.50 -23.68
CA ASN A 148 1.69 -18.92 -22.70
C ASN A 148 1.00 -19.04 -21.35
N ALA A 149 0.74 -20.25 -20.86
CA ALA A 149 -0.07 -20.49 -19.66
C ALA A 149 0.76 -20.26 -18.38
N ILE A 150 1.12 -19.01 -18.13
CA ILE A 150 1.76 -18.52 -16.89
C ILE A 150 0.94 -17.36 -16.30
N ASP A 151 1.36 -16.87 -15.15
CA ASP A 151 0.86 -15.68 -14.45
C ASP A 151 -0.65 -15.76 -14.16
N PRO A 152 -1.09 -16.73 -13.36
CA PRO A 152 -2.49 -16.81 -12.94
C PRO A 152 -2.88 -15.60 -12.08
N GLY A 153 -4.03 -15.01 -12.38
CA GLY A 153 -4.70 -14.04 -11.52
C GLY A 153 -6.12 -14.52 -11.20
N VAL A 154 -6.41 -14.82 -9.94
CA VAL A 154 -7.70 -15.37 -9.53
C VAL A 154 -8.63 -14.29 -8.98
N PHE A 155 -9.87 -14.27 -9.45
CA PHE A 155 -10.87 -13.27 -9.11
C PHE A 155 -12.21 -13.92 -8.78
N ARG A 156 -12.84 -13.51 -7.67
CA ARG A 156 -14.23 -13.85 -7.37
C ARG A 156 -15.12 -12.65 -7.67
N ASP A 157 -16.04 -12.84 -8.61
CA ASP A 157 -17.02 -11.83 -8.97
C ASP A 157 -17.97 -11.58 -7.80
N PRO A 158 -17.97 -10.39 -7.18
CA PRO A 158 -18.82 -10.11 -6.03
C PRO A 158 -20.30 -9.97 -6.41
N THR A 159 -20.64 -9.86 -7.69
CA THR A 159 -22.02 -9.70 -8.14
C THR A 159 -22.79 -11.02 -8.18
N ASN A 160 -22.11 -12.14 -8.37
CA ASN A 160 -22.73 -13.45 -8.56
C ASN A 160 -21.96 -14.63 -7.92
N GLY A 161 -20.77 -14.39 -7.35
CA GLY A 161 -19.94 -15.39 -6.70
C GLY A 161 -19.12 -16.27 -7.66
N THR A 162 -19.21 -16.06 -8.96
CA THR A 162 -18.44 -16.82 -9.95
C THR A 162 -16.94 -16.63 -9.75
N LEU A 163 -16.19 -17.71 -9.87
CA LEU A 163 -14.74 -17.69 -9.77
C LEU A 163 -14.13 -17.68 -11.17
N TRP A 164 -13.19 -16.79 -11.41
CA TRP A 164 -12.51 -16.58 -12.66
C TRP A 164 -11.00 -16.67 -12.50
N LEU A 165 -10.32 -17.12 -13.56
CA LEU A 165 -8.87 -17.11 -13.66
C LEU A 165 -8.46 -16.39 -14.94
N THR A 166 -7.67 -15.32 -14.79
CA THR A 166 -6.89 -14.75 -15.89
C THR A 166 -5.53 -15.43 -15.95
N TYR A 167 -4.95 -15.54 -17.14
CA TYR A 167 -3.61 -16.08 -17.34
C TYR A 167 -3.07 -15.68 -18.71
N GLY A 168 -1.78 -15.79 -18.89
CA GLY A 168 -1.13 -15.54 -20.16
C GLY A 168 0.01 -14.54 -20.04
N SER A 169 0.85 -14.53 -21.07
CA SER A 169 2.01 -13.68 -21.19
C SER A 169 2.28 -13.37 -22.66
N TYR A 170 3.39 -12.75 -22.94
CA TYR A 170 3.82 -12.40 -24.27
C TYR A 170 3.71 -13.53 -25.29
N PHE A 171 3.91 -14.11 -26.05
CA PHE A 171 3.65 -15.22 -26.97
C PHE A 171 2.18 -15.39 -27.40
N GLY A 172 1.26 -14.55 -26.90
CA GLY A 172 -0.15 -14.63 -27.28
C GLY A 172 -1.04 -13.69 -26.47
N TYR A 173 -2.20 -14.18 -26.10
CA TYR A 173 -3.24 -13.40 -25.43
C TYR A 173 -3.20 -13.62 -23.92
N ILE A 174 -3.60 -12.56 -23.18
CA ILE A 174 -4.16 -12.74 -21.85
C ILE A 174 -5.55 -13.34 -22.00
N ARG A 175 -5.80 -14.43 -21.28
CA ARG A 175 -7.02 -15.23 -21.36
C ARG A 175 -7.75 -15.29 -20.05
N LEU A 176 -9.07 -15.49 -20.14
CA LEU A 176 -9.99 -15.63 -19.02
C LEU A 176 -10.75 -16.93 -19.13
N VAL A 177 -10.82 -17.70 -18.04
CA VAL A 177 -11.63 -18.92 -17.91
C VAL A 177 -12.44 -18.90 -16.62
N GLU A 178 -13.61 -19.52 -16.66
CA GLU A 178 -14.46 -19.73 -15.50
C GLU A 178 -14.02 -20.96 -14.70
N LEU A 179 -13.97 -20.83 -13.39
CA LEU A 179 -13.58 -21.90 -12.48
C LEU A 179 -14.78 -22.42 -11.68
N ASN A 180 -14.74 -23.69 -11.32
CA ASN A 180 -15.66 -24.26 -10.37
C ASN A 180 -15.31 -23.78 -8.95
N PRO A 181 -16.19 -23.07 -8.26
CA PRO A 181 -15.89 -22.45 -6.96
C PRO A 181 -15.66 -23.46 -5.82
N LYS A 182 -16.04 -24.73 -6.02
CA LYS A 182 -15.83 -25.81 -5.03
C LYS A 182 -14.48 -26.53 -5.22
N THR A 183 -14.05 -26.67 -6.47
CA THR A 183 -12.84 -27.44 -6.80
C THR A 183 -11.66 -26.60 -7.23
N GLY A 184 -11.88 -25.32 -7.59
CA GLY A 184 -10.85 -24.42 -8.13
C GLY A 184 -10.42 -24.77 -9.58
N ARG A 185 -10.94 -25.84 -10.16
CA ARG A 185 -10.60 -26.30 -11.51
C ARG A 185 -11.49 -25.61 -12.56
N ARG A 186 -11.07 -25.65 -13.81
CA ARG A 186 -11.83 -25.09 -14.91
C ARG A 186 -13.25 -25.68 -14.98
N LEU A 187 -14.27 -24.83 -15.02
CA LEU A 187 -15.66 -25.26 -14.97
C LEU A 187 -16.11 -25.88 -16.29
N TYR A 188 -15.64 -25.31 -17.41
CA TYR A 188 -15.97 -25.78 -18.78
C TYR A 188 -14.67 -26.08 -19.55
N PRO A 189 -14.09 -27.29 -19.39
CA PRO A 189 -12.79 -27.64 -19.99
C PRO A 189 -12.77 -27.49 -21.52
N ASP A 190 -13.88 -27.81 -22.20
CA ASP A 190 -14.00 -27.79 -23.66
C ASP A 190 -14.36 -26.42 -24.23
N ARG A 191 -14.76 -25.45 -23.37
CA ARG A 191 -15.06 -24.10 -23.85
C ARG A 191 -13.76 -23.35 -24.11
N ARG A 192 -13.67 -22.71 -25.30
CA ARG A 192 -12.52 -21.87 -25.62
C ARG A 192 -12.37 -20.72 -24.61
N PRO A 193 -11.16 -20.44 -24.09
CA PRO A 193 -10.91 -19.27 -23.24
C PRO A 193 -11.27 -17.96 -23.94
N VAL A 194 -11.63 -16.95 -23.16
CA VAL A 194 -11.90 -15.60 -23.68
C VAL A 194 -10.58 -14.82 -23.70
N ASN A 195 -10.23 -14.26 -24.85
CA ASN A 195 -9.09 -13.35 -24.97
C ASN A 195 -9.50 -11.96 -24.45
N VAL A 196 -8.67 -11.31 -23.62
CA VAL A 196 -9.01 -10.04 -22.96
C VAL A 196 -7.95 -8.95 -23.10
N ALA A 197 -6.69 -9.30 -23.40
CA ALA A 197 -5.61 -8.35 -23.66
C ALA A 197 -4.48 -9.01 -24.49
N ILE A 198 -3.55 -8.17 -24.98
CA ILE A 198 -2.32 -8.59 -25.69
C ILE A 198 -1.12 -7.79 -25.16
N ASN A 199 0.10 -8.22 -25.50
CA ASN A 199 1.38 -7.53 -25.22
C ASN A 199 1.57 -7.22 -23.74
N SER A 200 1.22 -8.14 -22.87
CA SER A 200 1.29 -7.98 -21.43
C SER A 200 1.30 -9.34 -20.72
N GLU A 201 1.48 -9.32 -19.43
CA GLU A 201 1.46 -10.48 -18.53
C GLU A 201 0.95 -10.11 -17.14
N ALA A 202 0.98 -11.03 -16.16
CA ALA A 202 0.64 -10.82 -14.76
C ALA A 202 -0.71 -10.07 -14.59
N SER A 203 -1.74 -10.66 -15.16
CA SER A 203 -3.06 -10.06 -15.24
C SER A 203 -3.93 -10.39 -14.02
N ILE A 204 -4.71 -9.43 -13.56
CA ILE A 204 -5.75 -9.64 -12.54
C ILE A 204 -6.97 -8.78 -12.84
N VAL A 205 -8.15 -9.27 -12.46
CA VAL A 205 -9.40 -8.50 -12.51
C VAL A 205 -9.78 -8.05 -11.12
N ILE A 206 -10.19 -6.80 -10.97
CA ILE A 206 -10.85 -6.27 -9.78
C ILE A 206 -12.20 -5.66 -10.16
N PHE A 207 -13.10 -5.51 -9.18
CA PHE A 207 -14.45 -4.98 -9.42
C PHE A 207 -14.75 -3.83 -8.47
N ARG A 208 -15.33 -2.74 -9.01
CA ARG A 208 -15.86 -1.64 -8.22
C ARG A 208 -16.97 -0.88 -8.98
N ASP A 209 -18.02 -0.51 -8.29
CA ASP A 209 -19.09 0.38 -8.75
C ASP A 209 -19.68 -0.02 -10.13
N GLY A 210 -19.86 -1.34 -10.34
CA GLY A 210 -20.44 -1.90 -11.56
C GLY A 210 -19.47 -1.93 -12.75
N TRP A 211 -18.16 -1.83 -12.51
CA TRP A 211 -17.11 -1.98 -13.50
C TRP A 211 -16.10 -3.05 -13.09
N TYR A 212 -15.67 -3.84 -14.06
CA TYR A 212 -14.52 -4.73 -13.99
C TYR A 212 -13.31 -4.01 -14.54
N TYR A 213 -12.20 -4.04 -13.83
CA TYR A 213 -10.92 -3.47 -14.23
C TYR A 213 -9.94 -4.60 -14.42
N LEU A 214 -9.35 -4.70 -15.61
CA LEU A 214 -8.24 -5.58 -15.91
C LEU A 214 -6.95 -4.80 -15.74
N LEU A 215 -6.10 -5.21 -14.78
CA LEU A 215 -4.75 -4.71 -14.62
C LEU A 215 -3.78 -5.74 -15.18
N VAL A 216 -2.78 -5.28 -15.90
CA VAL A 216 -1.76 -6.11 -16.54
C VAL A 216 -0.39 -5.47 -16.38
N THR A 217 0.66 -6.26 -16.38
CA THR A 217 2.04 -5.79 -16.43
C THR A 217 2.53 -5.75 -17.87
N HIS A 218 3.13 -4.64 -18.27
CA HIS A 218 3.65 -4.38 -19.61
C HIS A 218 5.15 -4.01 -19.53
N GLY A 219 5.93 -4.35 -20.55
CA GLY A 219 7.37 -4.11 -20.61
C GLY A 219 8.18 -5.38 -20.37
N SER A 220 9.40 -5.24 -19.89
CA SER A 220 10.32 -6.37 -19.65
C SER A 220 10.72 -6.45 -18.19
N CYS A 221 10.66 -7.68 -17.63
CA CYS A 221 11.17 -8.01 -16.31
C CYS A 221 12.65 -8.40 -16.30
N CYS A 222 13.10 -8.78 -15.13
CA CYS A 222 14.27 -9.64 -14.89
C CYS A 222 15.60 -9.03 -15.34
N ALA A 223 15.63 -7.69 -15.51
CA ALA A 223 16.79 -6.92 -15.93
C ALA A 223 17.30 -5.98 -14.80
N GLY A 224 16.86 -6.22 -13.55
CA GLY A 224 17.23 -5.41 -12.39
C GLY A 224 16.94 -3.93 -12.66
N ALA A 225 17.91 -3.08 -12.41
CA ALA A 225 17.80 -1.62 -12.62
C ALA A 225 17.40 -1.21 -14.05
N ASN A 226 17.47 -2.11 -15.03
CA ASN A 226 17.06 -1.89 -16.41
C ASN A 226 15.67 -2.46 -16.73
N SER A 227 14.94 -2.96 -15.76
CA SER A 227 13.56 -3.41 -15.92
C SER A 227 12.69 -2.26 -16.43
N SER A 228 11.84 -2.54 -17.42
CA SER A 228 10.90 -1.56 -17.99
C SER A 228 9.45 -1.84 -17.62
N TYR A 229 9.20 -2.73 -16.69
CA TYR A 229 7.87 -3.06 -16.22
C TYR A 229 7.08 -1.82 -15.81
N ASN A 230 5.82 -1.85 -16.12
CA ASN A 230 4.81 -0.87 -15.71
C ASN A 230 3.44 -1.58 -15.69
N ILE A 231 2.54 -1.12 -14.82
CA ILE A 231 1.20 -1.66 -14.71
C ILE A 231 0.25 -0.80 -15.51
N ARG A 232 -0.55 -1.42 -16.38
CA ARG A 232 -1.58 -0.77 -17.21
C ARG A 232 -2.95 -1.35 -16.91
N MET A 233 -4.00 -0.60 -17.28
CA MET A 233 -5.38 -0.99 -17.00
C MET A 233 -6.35 -0.61 -18.09
N GLY A 234 -7.42 -1.40 -18.17
CA GLY A 234 -8.65 -1.08 -18.89
C GLY A 234 -9.87 -1.49 -18.07
N ARG A 235 -11.07 -1.02 -18.42
CA ARG A 235 -12.30 -1.40 -17.71
C ARG A 235 -13.41 -1.84 -18.67
N ALA A 236 -14.31 -2.67 -18.13
CA ALA A 236 -15.45 -3.23 -18.87
C ALA A 236 -16.70 -3.29 -18.01
N LYS A 237 -17.88 -3.37 -18.65
CA LYS A 237 -19.16 -3.66 -17.96
C LYS A 237 -19.41 -5.15 -17.73
N LYS A 238 -18.67 -6.01 -18.41
CA LYS A 238 -18.71 -7.47 -18.26
C LYS A 238 -17.31 -7.98 -17.93
N VAL A 239 -17.22 -9.00 -17.10
CA VAL A 239 -15.93 -9.64 -16.75
C VAL A 239 -15.18 -10.18 -17.98
N THR A 240 -15.89 -10.49 -19.04
CA THR A 240 -15.35 -10.97 -20.31
C THR A 240 -14.92 -9.86 -21.28
N GLY A 241 -14.97 -8.59 -20.86
CA GLY A 241 -14.60 -7.46 -21.70
C GLY A 241 -15.73 -6.95 -22.62
N PRO A 242 -15.41 -6.15 -23.65
CA PRO A 242 -14.07 -5.63 -23.95
C PRO A 242 -13.57 -4.68 -22.86
N PHE A 243 -12.28 -4.77 -22.53
CA PHE A 243 -11.64 -3.86 -21.57
C PHE A 243 -11.05 -2.67 -22.31
N LEU A 244 -11.67 -1.52 -22.12
CA LEU A 244 -11.27 -0.27 -22.76
C LEU A 244 -10.44 0.59 -21.80
N ASP A 245 -9.40 1.21 -22.31
CA ASP A 245 -8.60 2.17 -21.57
C ASP A 245 -9.34 3.54 -21.44
N ARG A 246 -8.71 4.54 -20.81
CA ARG A 246 -9.34 5.87 -20.59
C ARG A 246 -9.66 6.61 -21.88
N VAL A 247 -9.01 6.29 -22.97
CA VAL A 247 -9.28 6.92 -24.29
C VAL A 247 -10.08 6.04 -25.22
N GLY A 248 -10.57 4.88 -24.74
CA GLY A 248 -11.49 4.01 -25.47
C GLY A 248 -10.81 2.95 -26.36
N VAL A 249 -9.50 2.75 -26.25
CA VAL A 249 -8.78 1.69 -26.98
C VAL A 249 -8.91 0.37 -26.24
N ASP A 250 -9.29 -0.69 -26.98
CA ASP A 250 -9.41 -2.05 -26.43
C ASP A 250 -8.01 -2.63 -26.12
N MET A 251 -7.89 -3.26 -24.95
CA MET A 251 -6.66 -3.93 -24.55
C MET A 251 -6.29 -5.10 -25.48
N LEU A 252 -7.25 -5.67 -26.22
CA LEU A 252 -6.99 -6.61 -27.32
C LEU A 252 -6.36 -5.93 -28.56
N GLN A 253 -6.37 -4.61 -28.62
CA GLN A 253 -5.75 -3.82 -29.69
C GLN A 253 -4.51 -3.05 -29.20
N GLY A 254 -3.96 -3.46 -28.03
CA GLY A 254 -2.79 -2.81 -27.43
C GLY A 254 -3.13 -1.56 -26.60
N GLY A 255 -4.41 -1.32 -26.25
CA GLY A 255 -4.82 -0.30 -25.29
C GLY A 255 -4.29 -0.60 -23.88
N GLY A 256 -4.48 0.34 -22.98
CA GLY A 256 -4.11 0.23 -21.57
C GLY A 256 -3.59 1.54 -21.02
N THR A 257 -4.36 2.18 -20.15
CA THR A 257 -3.93 3.38 -19.41
C THR A 257 -2.89 3.01 -18.37
N LEU A 258 -1.82 3.80 -18.25
CA LEU A 258 -0.81 3.62 -17.21
C LEU A 258 -1.45 3.78 -15.82
N PHE A 259 -1.27 2.77 -14.97
CA PHE A 259 -1.65 2.80 -13.56
C PHE A 259 -0.43 3.11 -12.67
N LEU A 260 0.71 2.44 -12.90
CA LEU A 260 1.94 2.64 -12.17
C LEU A 260 3.15 2.39 -13.08
N GLY A 261 4.07 3.32 -13.10
CA GLY A 261 5.30 3.23 -13.86
C GLY A 261 6.52 3.54 -13.01
N SER A 262 7.69 3.41 -13.61
CA SER A 262 8.96 3.80 -12.98
C SER A 262 9.03 5.30 -12.72
N GLY A 263 9.68 5.69 -11.63
CA GLY A 263 9.99 7.08 -11.28
C GLY A 263 11.03 7.12 -10.17
N ASP A 264 11.94 8.09 -10.23
CA ASP A 264 13.04 8.23 -9.27
C ASP A 264 13.84 6.91 -9.09
N ARG A 265 13.84 6.37 -7.88
CA ARG A 265 14.48 5.08 -7.53
C ARG A 265 13.50 3.92 -7.44
N PHE A 266 12.30 4.08 -7.94
CA PHE A 266 11.25 3.06 -8.03
C PHE A 266 11.17 2.57 -9.49
N ILE A 267 11.76 1.42 -9.79
CA ILE A 267 11.95 0.93 -11.16
C ILE A 267 11.17 -0.36 -11.38
N GLY A 268 10.55 -0.46 -12.54
CA GLY A 268 9.96 -1.68 -13.04
C GLY A 268 8.84 -2.29 -12.19
N PRO A 269 7.83 -1.52 -11.73
CA PRO A 269 6.74 -2.09 -10.95
C PRO A 269 5.89 -3.05 -11.77
N GLY A 270 5.59 -4.21 -11.20
CA GLY A 270 4.77 -5.24 -11.84
C GLY A 270 4.03 -6.12 -10.85
N HIS A 271 3.13 -6.96 -11.38
CA HIS A 271 2.40 -7.97 -10.65
C HIS A 271 1.48 -7.42 -9.57
N PHE A 272 0.38 -6.80 -9.98
CA PHE A 272 -0.61 -6.18 -9.08
C PHE A 272 -1.40 -7.22 -8.29
N GLY A 273 -1.56 -7.01 -6.97
CA GLY A 273 -2.51 -7.73 -6.11
C GLY A 273 -3.37 -6.76 -5.31
N LEU A 274 -4.69 -7.00 -5.23
CA LEU A 274 -5.61 -6.17 -4.43
C LEU A 274 -5.59 -6.62 -2.96
N LEU A 275 -5.41 -5.66 -2.03
CA LEU A 275 -5.58 -5.84 -0.60
C LEU A 275 -6.66 -4.89 -0.09
N ASP A 276 -7.87 -5.40 0.14
CA ASP A 276 -8.96 -4.64 0.75
C ASP A 276 -8.95 -4.84 2.27
N LEU A 277 -8.70 -3.77 3.01
CA LEU A 277 -8.63 -3.76 4.48
C LEU A 277 -9.98 -3.38 5.13
N GLY A 278 -11.02 -3.20 4.32
CA GLY A 278 -12.33 -2.73 4.78
C GLY A 278 -12.34 -1.23 5.12
N ASP A 279 -13.52 -0.75 5.54
CA ASP A 279 -13.74 0.63 5.97
C ASP A 279 -13.27 1.71 4.97
N GLY A 280 -13.24 1.39 3.68
CA GLY A 280 -12.79 2.30 2.62
C GLY A 280 -11.27 2.41 2.48
N VAL A 281 -10.49 1.57 3.17
CA VAL A 281 -9.03 1.47 3.02
C VAL A 281 -8.73 0.34 2.06
N GLN A 282 -8.30 0.67 0.85
CA GLN A 282 -7.82 -0.28 -0.13
C GLN A 282 -6.34 -0.05 -0.42
N LYS A 283 -5.61 -1.15 -0.57
CA LYS A 283 -4.20 -1.15 -0.96
C LYS A 283 -3.98 -2.13 -2.12
N PHE A 284 -2.84 -2.01 -2.75
CA PHE A 284 -2.37 -2.99 -3.70
C PHE A 284 -0.92 -3.37 -3.38
N SER A 285 -0.57 -4.60 -3.69
CA SER A 285 0.80 -5.09 -3.70
C SER A 285 1.35 -5.11 -5.11
N CYS A 286 2.66 -4.95 -5.24
CA CYS A 286 3.42 -5.19 -6.46
C CYS A 286 4.87 -5.50 -6.06
N HIS A 287 5.69 -5.94 -7.01
CA HIS A 287 7.14 -5.83 -6.85
C HIS A 287 7.68 -4.59 -7.57
N TYR A 288 8.88 -4.17 -7.20
CA TYR A 288 9.69 -3.19 -7.93
C TYR A 288 11.18 -3.48 -7.69
N GLU A 289 12.03 -2.95 -8.54
CA GLU A 289 13.48 -3.12 -8.41
C GLU A 289 14.06 -2.11 -7.42
N ALA A 290 14.51 -2.61 -6.27
CA ALA A 290 15.25 -1.84 -5.26
C ALA A 290 16.77 -2.02 -5.45
N ASP A 291 17.57 -1.36 -4.58
CA ASP A 291 19.03 -1.51 -4.54
C ASP A 291 19.73 -1.33 -5.89
N LEU A 292 19.31 -0.29 -6.61
CA LEU A 292 19.73 0.00 -7.99
C LEU A 292 21.25 0.18 -8.14
N ASP A 293 21.93 0.59 -7.06
CA ASP A 293 23.39 0.79 -7.06
C ASP A 293 24.16 -0.54 -7.12
N ARG A 294 23.49 -1.66 -6.82
CA ARG A 294 23.99 -3.04 -6.96
C ARG A 294 23.29 -3.83 -8.06
N GLY A 295 22.65 -3.15 -9.00
CA GLY A 295 22.06 -3.76 -10.19
C GLY A 295 20.57 -4.05 -10.10
N GLY A 296 19.96 -3.75 -8.96
CA GLY A 296 18.53 -3.98 -8.72
C GLY A 296 18.21 -5.36 -8.19
N ILE A 297 17.20 -5.42 -7.33
CA ILE A 297 16.59 -6.65 -6.81
C ILE A 297 15.10 -6.40 -6.63
N SER A 298 14.28 -7.32 -7.10
CA SER A 298 12.82 -7.24 -6.92
C SER A 298 12.45 -7.39 -5.44
N VAL A 299 11.67 -6.46 -4.92
CA VAL A 299 11.15 -6.46 -3.55
C VAL A 299 9.66 -6.17 -3.54
N LEU A 300 8.97 -6.65 -2.49
CA LEU A 300 7.56 -6.36 -2.27
C LEU A 300 7.34 -4.88 -1.93
N ASP A 301 6.31 -4.27 -2.52
CA ASP A 301 5.73 -3.00 -2.10
C ASP A 301 4.22 -3.12 -1.85
N ILE A 302 3.71 -2.36 -0.89
CA ILE A 302 2.27 -2.28 -0.58
C ILE A 302 1.90 -0.81 -0.48
N ARG A 303 1.01 -0.34 -1.37
CA ARG A 303 0.65 1.06 -1.53
C ARG A 303 -0.86 1.28 -1.46
N PRO A 304 -1.32 2.49 -1.11
CA PRO A 304 -2.73 2.83 -1.19
C PRO A 304 -3.28 2.72 -2.61
N LEU A 305 -4.49 2.15 -2.74
CA LEU A 305 -5.28 2.16 -3.97
C LEU A 305 -6.35 3.23 -3.84
N LEU A 306 -6.25 4.26 -4.66
CA LEU A 306 -7.18 5.38 -4.69
C LEU A 306 -8.15 5.26 -5.86
N TRP A 307 -9.24 6.04 -5.83
CA TRP A 307 -10.23 6.06 -6.88
C TRP A 307 -10.59 7.50 -7.22
N ARG A 308 -10.42 7.86 -8.50
CA ARG A 308 -10.77 9.17 -9.02
C ARG A 308 -11.50 9.02 -10.36
N ASP A 309 -12.63 9.68 -10.49
CA ASP A 309 -13.46 9.66 -11.71
C ASP A 309 -13.82 8.26 -12.20
N GLY A 310 -14.00 7.32 -11.23
CA GLY A 310 -14.30 5.92 -11.50
C GLY A 310 -13.12 5.12 -12.08
N TRP A 311 -11.87 5.54 -11.81
CA TRP A 311 -10.66 4.81 -12.17
C TRP A 311 -9.74 4.62 -10.97
N PRO A 312 -9.06 3.47 -10.87
CA PRO A 312 -8.06 3.28 -9.84
C PRO A 312 -6.82 4.13 -10.11
N GLU A 313 -6.22 4.64 -9.04
CA GLU A 313 -4.96 5.39 -9.06
C GLU A 313 -4.02 4.86 -7.99
N ALA A 314 -2.74 4.76 -8.32
CA ALA A 314 -1.71 4.38 -7.35
C ALA A 314 -1.44 5.53 -6.39
N GLY A 315 -1.71 5.31 -5.10
CA GLY A 315 -1.35 6.23 -4.03
C GLY A 315 0.09 6.02 -3.56
N GLU A 316 0.52 6.87 -2.63
CA GLU A 316 1.80 6.74 -1.93
C GLU A 316 1.58 6.72 -0.41
N ASN A 317 2.31 5.87 0.30
CA ASN A 317 2.33 5.92 1.76
C ASN A 317 2.93 7.25 2.22
N VAL A 318 2.49 7.74 3.40
CA VAL A 318 2.95 9.03 3.95
C VAL A 318 4.47 9.01 4.13
N LYS A 319 5.15 9.94 3.46
CA LYS A 319 6.60 10.10 3.56
C LYS A 319 6.98 10.87 4.83
N PRO A 320 8.14 10.64 5.42
CA PRO A 320 8.66 11.47 6.49
C PRO A 320 8.72 12.95 6.05
N GLY A 321 8.39 13.85 6.96
CA GLY A 321 8.41 15.28 6.65
C GLY A 321 7.54 16.11 7.56
N THR A 322 7.51 17.42 7.30
CA THR A 322 6.66 18.37 8.02
C THR A 322 5.36 18.59 7.26
N TYR A 323 4.26 18.59 7.98
CA TYR A 323 2.90 18.69 7.43
C TYR A 323 2.02 19.62 8.29
N GLU A 324 1.06 20.24 7.65
CA GLU A 324 -0.21 20.68 8.21
C GLU A 324 -1.15 19.47 8.21
N ILE A 325 -1.81 19.19 9.35
CA ILE A 325 -2.82 18.13 9.48
C ILE A 325 -4.17 18.81 9.57
N GLU A 326 -4.93 18.79 8.47
CA GLU A 326 -6.18 19.56 8.30
C GLU A 326 -7.39 18.63 8.28
N SER A 327 -8.47 19.02 8.96
CA SER A 327 -9.77 18.36 8.80
C SER A 327 -10.35 18.65 7.42
N ALA A 328 -10.59 17.61 6.65
CA ALA A 328 -11.19 17.72 5.31
C ALA A 328 -12.59 18.36 5.33
N ARG A 329 -13.29 18.26 6.47
CA ARG A 329 -14.62 18.82 6.66
C ARG A 329 -14.62 20.33 6.90
N THR A 330 -13.76 20.80 7.82
CA THR A 330 -13.82 22.19 8.33
C THR A 330 -12.75 23.08 7.74
N GLY A 331 -11.71 22.51 7.12
CA GLY A 331 -10.54 23.25 6.67
C GLY A 331 -9.74 23.87 7.82
N THR A 332 -9.89 23.31 9.05
CA THR A 332 -9.11 23.74 10.21
C THR A 332 -7.98 22.76 10.49
N ALA A 333 -6.84 23.29 10.88
CA ALA A 333 -5.63 22.52 11.17
C ALA A 333 -5.56 22.11 12.65
N LEU A 334 -4.97 20.94 12.88
CA LEU A 334 -4.57 20.48 14.21
C LEU A 334 -3.42 21.34 14.73
N GLU A 335 -3.52 21.83 15.96
CA GLU A 335 -2.48 22.65 16.59
C GLU A 335 -2.30 22.35 18.08
N LEU A 336 -1.14 22.75 18.61
CA LEU A 336 -0.92 22.85 20.07
C LEU A 336 -1.75 24.01 20.59
N ALA A 337 -2.53 23.81 21.65
CA ALA A 337 -3.44 24.83 22.22
C ALA A 337 -2.69 25.93 23.01
N VAL A 338 -1.89 26.72 22.30
CA VAL A 338 -1.18 27.90 22.84
C VAL A 338 -1.68 29.16 22.15
N GLN A 339 -1.42 30.31 22.75
CA GLN A 339 -1.71 31.57 22.08
C GLN A 339 -0.71 31.75 20.93
N GLY A 340 -1.22 31.97 19.73
CA GLY A 340 -0.40 32.33 18.59
C GLY A 340 0.30 33.66 18.82
N VAL A 341 1.59 33.72 18.52
CA VAL A 341 2.32 34.99 18.47
C VAL A 341 1.97 35.68 17.16
N PRO A 342 1.42 36.89 17.15
CA PRO A 342 1.13 37.58 15.89
C PRO A 342 2.39 37.73 15.06
N VAL A 343 2.33 37.27 13.83
CA VAL A 343 3.41 37.49 12.85
C VAL A 343 3.26 38.90 12.32
N GLY A 344 4.13 39.77 12.75
CA GLY A 344 4.09 41.22 12.48
C GLY A 344 3.96 42.02 13.77
N GLY A 345 4.77 43.07 13.89
CA GLY A 345 4.83 43.93 15.08
C GLY A 345 3.46 44.44 15.54
N PRO A 346 3.38 45.05 16.72
CA PRO A 346 2.11 45.49 17.27
C PRO A 346 1.39 46.34 16.23
N ARG A 347 0.23 45.84 15.77
CA ARG A 347 -0.69 46.68 15.02
C ARG A 347 -1.03 47.81 15.95
N GLY A 348 -0.43 48.99 15.71
CA GLY A 348 -0.79 50.17 16.40
C GLY A 348 -2.31 50.26 16.46
N ARG A 349 -2.88 50.61 17.58
CA ARG A 349 -4.31 50.99 17.72
C ARG A 349 -4.57 52.14 16.73
N GLY A 350 -4.58 51.79 15.43
CA GLY A 350 -4.90 52.68 14.32
C GLY A 350 -6.37 52.61 14.03
N GLY A 351 -6.98 53.74 14.09
CA GLY A 351 -8.38 54.03 14.04
C GLY A 351 -9.17 53.35 12.90
N ARG A 352 -10.46 53.21 13.11
CA ARG A 352 -11.49 52.99 12.11
C ARG A 352 -11.28 54.00 10.96
N GLY A 353 -10.83 53.53 9.79
CA GLY A 353 -10.66 54.42 8.64
C GLY A 353 -9.77 53.87 7.54
N GLY A 354 -9.65 52.55 7.35
CA GLY A 354 -9.02 52.00 6.16
C GLY A 354 -10.05 51.82 5.07
N GLY A 355 -10.13 52.72 4.11
CA GLY A 355 -10.78 52.48 2.83
C GLY A 355 -10.13 51.29 2.11
N PRO A 356 -10.77 50.73 1.03
CA PRO A 356 -10.17 49.67 0.22
C PRO A 356 -8.79 50.12 -0.28
N PRO A 357 -7.81 49.21 -0.33
CA PRO A 357 -6.47 49.53 -0.84
C PRO A 357 -6.56 50.14 -2.23
N ALA A 358 -5.70 51.14 -2.49
CA ALA A 358 -5.63 51.75 -3.81
C ALA A 358 -5.45 50.70 -4.90
N PRO A 359 -6.06 50.84 -6.08
CA PRO A 359 -5.99 49.82 -7.17
C PRO A 359 -4.57 49.43 -7.56
N ASP A 360 -3.59 50.30 -7.33
CA ASP A 360 -2.19 50.12 -7.70
C ASP A 360 -1.26 49.79 -6.51
N ALA A 361 -1.84 49.48 -5.33
CA ALA A 361 -1.01 49.13 -4.20
C ALA A 361 -0.34 47.77 -4.42
N PRO A 362 0.98 47.63 -4.22
CA PRO A 362 1.63 46.35 -4.33
C PRO A 362 0.98 45.33 -3.36
N PRO A 363 0.89 44.07 -3.76
CA PRO A 363 0.33 43.03 -2.90
C PRO A 363 1.10 43.03 -1.57
N PRO A 364 0.44 42.82 -0.43
CA PRO A 364 1.09 42.74 0.85
C PRO A 364 2.20 41.69 0.83
N ALA A 365 3.33 41.99 1.43
CA ALA A 365 4.44 41.02 1.51
C ALA A 365 3.95 39.70 2.14
N PRO A 366 4.41 38.55 1.64
CA PRO A 366 4.06 37.26 2.19
C PRO A 366 4.36 37.22 3.70
N ILE A 367 3.44 36.71 4.51
CA ILE A 367 3.67 36.50 5.93
C ILE A 367 4.76 35.42 6.06
N PRO A 368 5.91 35.72 6.70
CA PRO A 368 6.97 34.72 6.84
C PRO A 368 6.48 33.57 7.72
N ALA A 369 6.80 32.32 7.34
CA ALA A 369 6.50 31.14 8.14
C ALA A 369 7.22 31.25 9.49
N GLN A 370 6.51 30.99 10.58
CA GLN A 370 7.07 31.00 11.93
C GLN A 370 7.73 29.65 12.24
N GLU A 371 8.91 29.69 12.87
CA GLU A 371 9.64 28.50 13.32
C GLU A 371 9.53 28.34 14.86
N ALA A 372 9.51 27.08 15.33
CA ALA A 372 9.37 26.79 16.75
C ALA A 372 10.49 27.39 17.62
N SER A 373 11.71 27.42 17.12
CA SER A 373 12.86 28.04 17.80
C SER A 373 12.62 29.51 18.20
N GLN A 374 11.73 30.19 17.50
CA GLN A 374 11.41 31.60 17.75
C GLN A 374 10.41 31.79 18.91
N VAL A 375 9.58 30.77 19.21
CA VAL A 375 8.41 30.92 20.09
C VAL A 375 8.25 29.83 21.14
N SER A 376 8.88 28.67 21.00
CA SER A 376 8.67 27.50 21.88
C SER A 376 9.01 27.78 23.36
N ALA A 377 9.94 28.69 23.60
CA ALA A 377 10.27 29.13 24.99
C ALA A 377 9.11 29.80 25.76
N THR A 378 8.10 30.26 25.03
CA THR A 378 6.90 30.87 25.61
C THR A 378 5.79 29.87 25.89
N TRP A 379 5.93 28.63 25.44
CA TRP A 379 4.92 27.60 25.59
C TRP A 379 4.97 26.96 27.00
N PRO A 380 3.82 26.45 27.51
CA PRO A 380 3.82 25.70 28.76
C PRO A 380 4.78 24.50 28.71
N THR A 381 5.48 24.20 29.78
CA THR A 381 6.47 23.10 29.83
C THR A 381 5.83 21.73 29.99
N GLY A 382 4.60 21.65 30.49
CA GLY A 382 3.85 20.41 30.70
C GLY A 382 3.09 19.90 29.47
N VAL A 383 2.15 19.00 29.72
CA VAL A 383 1.17 18.54 28.73
C VAL A 383 0.26 19.70 28.35
N VAL A 384 -0.02 19.82 27.05
CA VAL A 384 -0.89 20.87 26.50
C VAL A 384 -1.90 20.18 25.59
N ASP A 385 -3.14 20.66 25.62
CA ASP A 385 -4.18 20.10 24.75
C ASP A 385 -3.89 20.38 23.28
N ALA A 386 -4.39 19.50 22.41
CA ALA A 386 -4.49 19.78 21.00
C ALA A 386 -5.85 20.44 20.71
N ARG A 387 -5.92 21.31 19.71
CA ARG A 387 -7.17 21.90 19.24
C ARG A 387 -7.17 22.07 17.72
N MET A 388 -8.32 22.45 17.17
CA MET A 388 -8.47 22.79 15.76
C MET A 388 -8.56 24.31 15.60
N SER A 389 -7.88 24.87 14.58
CA SER A 389 -7.87 26.31 14.31
C SER A 389 -7.58 26.57 12.83
N PRO A 390 -7.96 27.75 12.28
CA PRO A 390 -7.51 28.14 10.94
C PRO A 390 -5.98 28.10 10.85
N TYR A 391 -5.45 27.56 9.76
CA TYR A 391 -4.01 27.51 9.53
C TYR A 391 -3.46 28.91 9.22
N LEU A 392 -2.52 29.39 10.01
CA LEU A 392 -1.94 30.72 9.93
C LEU A 392 -0.40 30.70 9.84
N LEU A 393 0.17 29.63 9.33
CA LEU A 393 1.63 29.42 9.22
C LEU A 393 2.38 29.51 10.57
N GLN A 394 1.67 29.30 11.69
CA GLN A 394 2.25 29.36 13.03
C GLN A 394 3.07 28.10 13.33
N ALA A 395 4.13 28.25 14.14
CA ALA A 395 5.01 27.14 14.49
C ALA A 395 4.28 25.97 15.16
N HIS A 396 3.30 26.25 16.01
CA HIS A 396 2.52 25.26 16.75
C HIS A 396 1.45 24.53 15.91
N GLN A 397 1.35 24.84 14.61
CA GLN A 397 0.46 24.21 13.64
C GLN A 397 1.20 23.28 12.66
N LYS A 398 2.53 23.20 12.75
CA LYS A 398 3.37 22.39 11.88
C LYS A 398 3.77 21.11 12.60
N TRP A 399 3.54 19.98 11.96
CA TRP A 399 3.77 18.65 12.53
C TRP A 399 4.81 17.87 11.72
N THR A 400 5.84 17.39 12.38
CA THR A 400 6.81 16.48 11.77
C THR A 400 6.37 15.04 11.98
N VAL A 401 6.21 14.31 10.88
CA VAL A 401 5.90 12.89 10.84
C VAL A 401 7.19 12.13 10.62
N THR A 402 7.55 11.24 11.55
CA THR A 402 8.80 10.47 11.50
C THR A 402 8.53 9.00 11.81
N PRO A 403 8.98 8.04 10.97
CA PRO A 403 8.93 6.61 11.25
C PRO A 403 9.66 6.27 12.56
N VAL A 404 9.14 5.29 13.29
CA VAL A 404 9.75 4.81 14.54
C VAL A 404 10.24 3.38 14.34
N ALA A 405 11.55 3.21 14.30
CA ALA A 405 12.18 1.90 14.12
C ALA A 405 11.74 0.92 15.22
N GLY A 406 11.44 -0.32 14.84
CA GLY A 406 11.01 -1.37 15.77
C GLY A 406 9.62 -1.19 16.38
N ALA A 407 8.87 -0.15 16.01
CA ALA A 407 7.51 0.06 16.50
C ALA A 407 6.46 -0.85 15.81
N GLY A 408 6.86 -1.60 14.77
CA GLY A 408 5.95 -2.30 13.86
C GLY A 408 5.25 -1.34 12.90
N GLY A 409 4.15 -1.79 12.29
CA GLY A 409 3.45 -0.98 11.31
C GLY A 409 2.03 -1.48 11.03
N TYR A 410 1.60 -1.25 9.81
CA TYR A 410 0.36 -1.72 9.20
C TYR A 410 0.64 -1.92 7.70
N PRO A 411 -0.23 -2.55 6.92
CA PRO A 411 0.12 -2.90 5.55
C PRO A 411 0.73 -1.74 4.75
N GLY A 412 2.00 -1.90 4.40
CA GLY A 412 2.77 -0.97 3.57
C GLY A 412 3.42 0.23 4.28
N ALA A 413 3.26 0.41 5.61
CA ALA A 413 3.85 1.55 6.29
C ALA A 413 4.18 1.29 7.77
N PRO A 414 5.22 1.94 8.34
CA PRO A 414 5.55 1.85 9.77
C PRO A 414 4.61 2.71 10.61
N PHE A 415 4.58 2.43 11.92
CA PHE A 415 4.10 3.43 12.87
C PHE A 415 5.04 4.63 12.90
N VAL A 416 4.45 5.81 13.07
CA VAL A 416 5.15 7.08 13.10
C VAL A 416 4.94 7.81 14.43
N ARG A 417 5.86 8.68 14.80
CA ARG A 417 5.62 9.75 15.77
C ARG A 417 5.21 11.01 15.02
N ILE A 418 4.32 11.79 15.66
CA ILE A 418 3.86 13.08 15.18
C ILE A 418 4.30 14.11 16.22
N THR A 419 5.26 14.97 15.87
CA THR A 419 5.80 15.98 16.79
C THR A 419 5.61 17.39 16.25
N ILE A 420 5.51 18.39 17.11
CA ILE A 420 5.57 19.79 16.67
C ILE A 420 6.94 20.02 16.02
N ALA A 421 6.94 20.53 14.81
CA ALA A 421 8.15 20.72 14.02
C ALA A 421 9.20 21.55 14.79
N GLY A 422 10.44 21.07 14.83
CA GLY A 422 11.54 21.70 15.57
C GLY A 422 11.51 21.53 17.09
N THR A 423 10.67 20.61 17.62
CA THR A 423 10.61 20.30 19.05
C THR A 423 10.48 18.79 19.28
N ASP A 424 10.62 18.33 20.53
CA ASP A 424 10.35 16.95 20.95
C ASP A 424 8.89 16.69 21.37
N ARG A 425 8.05 17.74 21.35
CA ARG A 425 6.66 17.65 21.77
C ARG A 425 5.88 16.73 20.84
N ALA A 426 5.26 15.68 21.39
CA ALA A 426 4.61 14.62 20.63
C ALA A 426 3.10 14.59 20.85
N LEU A 427 2.36 14.33 19.79
CA LEU A 427 0.93 14.03 19.84
C LEU A 427 0.71 12.67 20.50
N ALA A 428 -0.19 12.61 21.48
CA ALA A 428 -0.52 11.39 22.22
C ALA A 428 -2.04 11.24 22.39
N ALA A 429 -2.52 10.00 22.36
CA ALA A 429 -3.87 9.64 22.75
C ALA A 429 -3.99 9.63 24.29
N THR A 430 -5.12 10.08 24.84
CA THR A 430 -5.37 10.09 26.29
C THR A 430 -6.39 9.02 26.71
N ALA A 431 -6.46 8.74 28.01
CA ALA A 431 -7.42 7.79 28.59
C ALA A 431 -8.88 8.22 28.40
N ASP A 432 -9.11 9.53 28.26
CA ASP A 432 -10.44 10.13 28.07
C ASP A 432 -10.86 10.15 26.59
N ARG A 433 -10.10 9.46 25.70
CA ARG A 433 -10.32 9.41 24.25
C ARG A 433 -10.17 10.81 23.59
N GLU A 434 -9.30 11.63 24.13
CA GLU A 434 -8.89 12.91 23.57
C GLU A 434 -7.47 12.81 23.02
N VAL A 435 -6.93 13.91 22.51
CA VAL A 435 -5.54 14.02 22.09
C VAL A 435 -4.88 15.20 22.78
N ALA A 436 -3.68 14.96 23.26
CA ALA A 436 -2.84 15.95 23.90
C ALA A 436 -1.44 15.97 23.28
N VAL A 437 -0.70 17.03 23.55
CA VAL A 437 0.70 17.17 23.14
C VAL A 437 1.57 17.09 24.38
N VAL A 438 2.25 15.96 24.53
CA VAL A 438 3.16 15.71 25.64
C VAL A 438 4.52 16.36 25.42
N PRO A 439 5.30 16.68 26.49
CA PRO A 439 6.57 17.42 26.37
C PRO A 439 7.62 16.73 25.49
N ALA A 440 7.64 15.39 25.47
CA ALA A 440 8.61 14.62 24.70
C ALA A 440 8.04 13.29 24.22
N PHE A 441 8.53 12.81 23.07
CA PHE A 441 8.29 11.45 22.60
C PHE A 441 9.06 10.45 23.47
N THR A 442 8.35 9.45 24.02
CA THR A 442 8.94 8.39 24.86
C THR A 442 8.91 7.00 24.22
N GLY A 443 8.23 6.86 23.09
CA GLY A 443 8.00 5.57 22.44
C GLY A 443 6.78 4.81 22.96
N ALA A 444 5.99 5.42 23.86
CA ALA A 444 4.78 4.80 24.39
C ALA A 444 3.75 4.56 23.27
N PRO A 445 2.98 3.46 23.32
CA PRO A 445 2.06 3.08 22.25
C PRO A 445 1.02 4.15 21.88
N GLU A 446 0.58 4.96 22.82
CA GLU A 446 -0.35 6.07 22.62
C GLU A 446 0.27 7.27 21.89
N GLN A 447 1.60 7.29 21.71
CA GLN A 447 2.35 8.30 20.95
C GLN A 447 2.73 7.82 19.55
N LEU A 448 2.36 6.60 19.20
CA LEU A 448 2.60 6.00 17.90
C LEU A 448 1.32 6.10 17.06
N TRP A 449 1.46 6.53 15.82
CA TRP A 449 0.33 6.83 14.93
C TRP A 449 0.49 6.13 13.58
N ARG A 450 -0.64 5.93 12.89
CA ARG A 450 -0.68 5.53 11.49
C ARG A 450 -1.62 6.42 10.69
N PHE A 451 -1.36 6.54 9.41
CA PHE A 451 -2.17 7.24 8.44
C PHE A 451 -2.67 6.23 7.40
N ASP A 452 -3.92 5.83 7.50
CA ASP A 452 -4.54 4.98 6.48
C ASP A 452 -5.14 5.89 5.41
N GLN A 453 -4.62 5.84 4.18
CA GLN A 453 -5.23 6.61 3.09
C GLN A 453 -6.49 5.89 2.62
N LEU A 454 -7.59 6.62 2.60
CA LEU A 454 -8.89 6.14 2.14
C LEU A 454 -8.97 6.20 0.61
N ALA A 455 -9.91 5.47 0.04
CA ALA A 455 -10.08 5.38 -1.41
C ALA A 455 -10.32 6.74 -2.11
N ASP A 456 -10.83 7.74 -1.39
CA ASP A 456 -11.03 9.11 -1.88
C ASP A 456 -9.79 10.02 -1.77
N GLY A 457 -8.69 9.48 -1.24
CA GLY A 457 -7.44 10.21 -1.05
C GLY A 457 -7.29 10.94 0.28
N THR A 458 -8.35 11.02 1.11
CA THR A 458 -8.24 11.52 2.49
C THR A 458 -7.58 10.49 3.41
N TYR A 459 -7.25 10.87 4.63
CA TYR A 459 -6.61 9.99 5.59
C TYR A 459 -7.50 9.75 6.80
N ARG A 460 -7.52 8.50 7.27
CA ARG A 460 -7.88 8.12 8.61
C ARG A 460 -6.61 8.12 9.46
N VAL A 461 -6.60 8.84 10.59
CA VAL A 461 -5.44 8.95 11.50
C VAL A 461 -5.74 8.18 12.77
N MET A 462 -4.93 7.21 13.13
CA MET A 462 -5.20 6.32 14.26
C MET A 462 -3.97 6.17 15.17
N PRO A 463 -4.11 6.26 16.49
CA PRO A 463 -3.05 5.87 17.41
C PRO A 463 -2.89 4.35 17.43
N LYS A 464 -1.70 3.87 17.75
CA LYS A 464 -1.42 2.43 17.93
C LYS A 464 -2.19 1.86 19.12
N ALA A 465 -2.35 2.65 20.18
CA ALA A 465 -3.15 2.31 21.34
C ALA A 465 -3.82 3.56 21.93
N VAL A 466 -4.94 3.36 22.58
CA VAL A 466 -5.60 4.36 23.42
C VAL A 466 -5.60 3.81 24.83
N PRO A 467 -5.08 4.52 25.84
CA PRO A 467 -5.08 4.05 27.23
C PRO A 467 -6.50 3.68 27.67
N ASN A 468 -6.64 2.57 28.39
CA ASN A 468 -7.91 2.03 28.87
C ASN A 468 -8.94 1.67 27.78
N SER A 469 -8.52 1.48 26.52
CA SER A 469 -9.39 1.04 25.43
C SER A 469 -8.75 -0.09 24.63
N SER A 470 -9.51 -1.14 24.34
CA SER A 470 -9.13 -2.18 23.38
C SER A 470 -9.68 -1.92 21.97
N GLU A 471 -10.54 -0.91 21.82
CA GLU A 471 -11.12 -0.56 20.52
C GLU A 471 -10.14 0.28 19.69
N PRO A 472 -9.99 0.00 18.38
CA PRO A 472 -9.27 0.88 17.48
C PRO A 472 -10.07 2.17 17.27
N LEU A 473 -9.49 3.31 17.65
CA LEU A 473 -10.12 4.61 17.53
C LEU A 473 -9.39 5.47 16.49
N ALA A 474 -10.12 6.34 15.82
CA ALA A 474 -9.60 7.29 14.85
C ALA A 474 -9.77 8.73 15.31
N LEU A 475 -8.82 9.59 14.94
CA LEU A 475 -8.88 11.02 15.17
C LEU A 475 -10.11 11.62 14.49
N SER A 476 -10.90 12.39 15.26
CA SER A 476 -12.17 12.96 14.85
C SER A 476 -12.21 14.45 15.19
N ALA A 477 -12.53 15.30 14.22
CA ALA A 477 -12.76 16.72 14.43
C ALA A 477 -14.20 16.97 14.93
N VAL A 478 -14.36 17.36 16.19
CA VAL A 478 -15.66 17.72 16.78
C VAL A 478 -15.85 19.23 16.68
N GLY A 479 -16.77 19.66 15.80
CA GLY A 479 -16.94 21.06 15.50
C GLY A 479 -15.68 21.65 14.83
N SER A 480 -15.39 22.92 15.16
CA SER A 480 -14.25 23.66 14.61
C SER A 480 -13.08 23.79 15.58
N SER A 481 -13.14 23.19 16.77
CA SER A 481 -12.18 23.50 17.86
C SER A 481 -11.62 22.28 18.60
N MET A 482 -12.31 21.15 18.63
CA MET A 482 -11.90 20.01 19.45
C MET A 482 -11.59 18.77 18.60
N PRO A 483 -10.37 18.20 18.69
CA PRO A 483 -10.08 16.86 18.23
C PRO A 483 -10.37 15.83 19.33
N THR A 484 -10.98 14.70 18.98
CA THR A 484 -11.22 13.55 19.88
C THR A 484 -10.85 12.25 19.19
N LEU A 485 -10.94 11.13 19.91
CA LEU A 485 -10.80 9.79 19.37
C LEU A 485 -12.14 9.06 19.44
N ALA A 486 -12.62 8.57 18.32
CA ALA A 486 -13.87 7.84 18.20
C ALA A 486 -13.71 6.60 17.31
N LYS A 487 -14.62 5.63 17.47
CA LYS A 487 -14.70 4.50 16.54
C LYS A 487 -14.84 5.04 15.12
N PHE A 488 -14.08 4.46 14.20
CA PHE A 488 -14.12 4.90 12.82
C PHE A 488 -15.49 4.59 12.18
N ASP A 489 -16.06 5.59 11.55
CA ASP A 489 -17.27 5.50 10.74
C ASP A 489 -16.95 5.92 9.30
N PRO A 490 -16.98 4.98 8.33
CA PRO A 490 -16.69 5.30 6.93
C PRO A 490 -17.62 6.36 6.32
N ALA A 491 -18.81 6.54 6.88
CA ALA A 491 -19.77 7.56 6.43
C ALA A 491 -19.51 8.95 7.05
N SER A 492 -18.65 9.04 8.07
CA SER A 492 -18.38 10.29 8.77
C SER A 492 -17.29 11.11 8.10
N ASP A 493 -17.58 12.37 7.79
CA ASP A 493 -16.61 13.34 7.30
C ASP A 493 -15.71 13.91 8.43
N ARG A 494 -16.09 13.72 9.72
CA ARG A 494 -15.34 14.18 10.89
C ARG A 494 -13.99 13.49 11.07
N GLN A 495 -13.83 12.32 10.48
CA GLN A 495 -12.64 11.47 10.63
C GLN A 495 -11.80 11.44 9.33
N ARG A 496 -12.00 12.41 8.44
CA ARG A 496 -11.28 12.57 7.19
C ARG A 496 -10.31 13.73 7.30
N TRP A 497 -9.04 13.43 7.04
CA TRP A 497 -7.92 14.34 7.20
C TRP A 497 -7.18 14.54 5.89
N GLN A 498 -6.55 15.67 5.75
CA GLN A 498 -5.62 15.99 4.66
C GLN A 498 -4.25 16.30 5.25
N LEU A 499 -3.21 15.89 4.56
CA LEU A 499 -1.83 16.23 4.88
C LEU A 499 -1.33 17.17 3.78
N ARG A 500 -0.97 18.39 4.17
CA ARG A 500 -0.39 19.36 3.24
C ARG A 500 1.02 19.70 3.70
N ARG A 501 1.91 19.92 2.77
CA ARG A 501 3.23 20.48 3.09
C ARG A 501 3.05 21.97 3.33
N PRO A 502 3.56 22.47 4.48
CA PRO A 502 3.43 23.88 4.83
C PRO A 502 4.20 24.79 3.89
#